data_1aebd54e45e5e7f34ae13171a8872047
#
_entry.id   1aebd54e45e5e7f34ae13171a8872047
#
_cell.length_a   1.000
_cell.length_b   1.000
_cell.length_c   1.000
_cell.angle_alpha   90.00
_cell.angle_beta   90.00
_cell.angle_gamma   90.00
#
_symmetry.space_group_name_H-M   'P 1'
#
loop_
_entity.id
_entity.type
_entity.pdbx_description
1 polymer ?
#
loop_
_entity_poly.entity_id
_entity_poly.type
_entity_poly.pdbx_seq_one_letter_code
_entity_poly.pdbx_strand_id
1 'polypeptide(L)'
;MVLFWYTTLLEVPRYVIGAIAAAIAALSERPRQPPDTNLSVSVILAGHNEAQSLRACVGGLAEQTLTDRSRLQVVVVDDGSTDGMADAAHDLRGEGLVDEVLRLRHRGGKSAAVNLGLGSCTGDVIVIADIDTSFDRDALAVVLGYFAADPRLGAVGGDLGVRNECASLVTRCQVIEYGISVSLGRRVADLLGILSMVSGAFGAFRRSAIEGVGGQDVEVGEDADLTMKLRRAGWRVQFAPEARALTQVPETVPALIAQRLRWDRGIVTIWLRKYRTVFDPRQSTFRALDVLASLDVLVFQFLLPLAFPAYLAWLWWHFGAFAVTLVGATLVGYLILDLVAVIAAAAVQVECPLGIVIYLPLYTLLQLVLRIVRLIAIFQELVFRASYRDPYVPARVMRRAARV
;
A
#
# COMPACT_ATOMS: atom_id res chain seq x y z
N MET A 1 -6.79 -26.32 23.20
CA MET A 1 -5.79 -26.09 22.15
C MET A 1 -6.24 -26.64 20.80
N VAL A 2 -6.70 -27.90 20.69
CA VAL A 2 -7.12 -28.51 19.42
C VAL A 2 -8.31 -27.75 18.75
N LEU A 3 -9.25 -27.21 19.50
CA LEU A 3 -10.43 -26.50 18.98
C LEU A 3 -10.11 -25.20 18.25
N PHE A 4 -9.09 -24.48 18.68
CA PHE A 4 -8.70 -23.17 18.16
C PHE A 4 -7.35 -23.22 17.44
N TRP A 5 -6.95 -24.41 16.94
CA TRP A 5 -5.63 -24.59 16.34
C TRP A 5 -5.33 -23.58 15.22
N TYR A 6 -6.34 -23.26 14.42
CA TYR A 6 -6.19 -22.30 13.32
C TYR A 6 -5.74 -20.94 13.86
N THR A 7 -6.50 -20.36 14.78
CA THR A 7 -6.17 -19.05 15.35
C THR A 7 -4.91 -19.12 16.22
N THR A 8 -4.80 -20.13 17.09
CA THR A 8 -3.72 -20.21 18.08
C THR A 8 -2.35 -20.48 17.44
N LEU A 9 -2.27 -21.37 16.45
CA LEU A 9 -0.99 -21.75 15.85
C LEU A 9 -0.58 -20.85 14.68
N LEU A 10 -1.55 -20.26 13.98
CA LEU A 10 -1.28 -19.60 12.72
C LEU A 10 -1.43 -18.07 12.81
N GLU A 11 -2.40 -17.56 13.54
CA GLU A 11 -2.66 -16.13 13.59
C GLU A 11 -2.10 -15.43 14.85
N VAL A 12 -2.27 -16.00 16.05
CA VAL A 12 -1.75 -15.41 17.29
C VAL A 12 -0.26 -15.08 17.24
N PRO A 13 0.63 -15.95 16.71
CA PRO A 13 2.05 -15.64 16.61
C PRO A 13 2.34 -14.34 15.84
N ARG A 14 1.58 -14.07 14.78
CA ARG A 14 1.73 -12.82 14.01
C ARG A 14 1.41 -11.58 14.85
N TYR A 15 0.32 -11.62 15.62
CA TYR A 15 -0.05 -10.52 16.52
C TYR A 15 0.99 -10.32 17.63
N VAL A 16 1.50 -11.41 18.22
CA VAL A 16 2.53 -11.35 19.25
C VAL A 16 3.85 -10.79 18.70
N ILE A 17 4.30 -11.29 17.55
CA ILE A 17 5.52 -10.78 16.87
C ILE A 17 5.32 -9.30 16.51
N GLY A 18 4.15 -8.95 15.98
CA GLY A 18 3.80 -7.57 15.65
C GLY A 18 3.84 -6.66 16.87
N ALA A 19 3.27 -7.06 17.99
CA ALA A 19 3.26 -6.29 19.24
C ALA A 19 4.68 -6.13 19.83
N ILE A 20 5.49 -7.20 19.82
CA ILE A 20 6.90 -7.14 20.27
C ILE A 20 7.71 -6.20 19.37
N ALA A 21 7.57 -6.33 18.05
CA ALA A 21 8.28 -5.48 17.10
C ALA A 21 7.85 -4.00 17.25
N ALA A 22 6.54 -3.75 17.47
CA ALA A 22 6.06 -2.40 17.76
C ALA A 22 6.66 -1.82 19.05
N ALA A 23 6.74 -2.62 20.11
CA ALA A 23 7.37 -2.19 21.36
C ALA A 23 8.88 -1.87 21.17
N ILE A 24 9.59 -2.71 20.41
CA ILE A 24 11.01 -2.44 20.06
C ILE A 24 11.12 -1.15 19.24
N ALA A 25 10.23 -0.94 18.27
CA ALA A 25 10.20 0.27 17.46
C ALA A 25 10.00 1.51 18.35
N ALA A 26 8.96 1.50 19.19
CA ALA A 26 8.66 2.62 20.10
C ALA A 26 9.82 2.98 21.05
N LEU A 27 10.60 1.98 21.48
CA LEU A 27 11.78 2.19 22.33
C LEU A 27 13.02 2.66 21.55
N SER A 28 13.09 2.36 20.26
CA SER A 28 14.27 2.60 19.41
C SER A 28 14.16 3.87 18.59
N GLU A 29 12.97 4.38 18.35
CA GLU A 29 12.74 5.55 17.51
C GLU A 29 13.16 6.83 18.25
N ARG A 30 14.22 7.45 17.71
CA ARG A 30 14.50 8.85 17.98
C ARG A 30 13.80 9.67 16.90
N PRO A 31 13.14 10.80 17.25
CA PRO A 31 12.63 11.72 16.23
C PRO A 31 13.78 12.05 15.29
N ARG A 32 13.74 11.57 14.07
CA ARG A 32 14.68 11.99 13.04
C ARG A 32 14.25 13.38 12.60
N GLN A 33 14.98 14.40 13.06
CA GLN A 33 14.93 15.66 12.36
C GLN A 33 15.44 15.38 10.94
N PRO A 34 14.68 15.76 9.90
CA PRO A 34 15.18 15.59 8.54
C PRO A 34 16.53 16.29 8.43
N PRO A 35 17.60 15.58 8.06
CA PRO A 35 18.88 16.24 7.84
C PRO A 35 18.70 17.23 6.71
N ASP A 36 19.32 18.41 6.84
CA ASP A 36 19.40 19.34 5.72
C ASP A 36 20.11 18.61 4.57
N THR A 37 19.45 18.52 3.43
CA THR A 37 19.95 17.77 2.28
C THR A 37 19.81 18.59 1.01
N ASN A 38 20.78 18.46 0.11
CA ASN A 38 20.74 19.11 -1.21
C ASN A 38 19.99 18.29 -2.27
N LEU A 39 19.39 17.15 -1.90
CA LEU A 39 18.64 16.33 -2.84
C LEU A 39 17.41 17.08 -3.35
N SER A 40 17.17 16.96 -4.66
CA SER A 40 15.98 17.45 -5.33
C SER A 40 14.92 16.36 -5.47
N VAL A 41 13.64 16.76 -5.56
CA VAL A 41 12.51 15.85 -5.66
C VAL A 41 11.60 16.23 -6.82
N SER A 42 11.20 15.23 -7.62
CA SER A 42 10.10 15.35 -8.58
C SER A 42 8.91 14.57 -8.07
N VAL A 43 7.73 15.20 -8.00
CA VAL A 43 6.48 14.55 -7.62
C VAL A 43 5.65 14.29 -8.87
N ILE A 44 5.32 13.03 -9.14
CA ILE A 44 4.44 12.63 -10.24
C ILE A 44 3.03 12.43 -9.68
N LEU A 45 2.09 13.23 -10.15
CA LEU A 45 0.66 13.14 -9.91
C LEU A 45 -0.02 12.59 -11.16
N ALA A 46 -0.25 11.27 -11.21
CA ALA A 46 -0.88 10.61 -12.35
C ALA A 46 -2.32 10.22 -12.01
N GLY A 47 -3.29 10.70 -12.80
CA GLY A 47 -4.70 10.45 -12.52
C GLY A 47 -5.60 10.42 -13.74
N HIS A 48 -6.85 9.97 -13.52
CA HIS A 48 -7.91 9.92 -14.52
C HIS A 48 -9.25 10.32 -13.92
N ASN A 49 -9.79 11.45 -14.36
CA ASN A 49 -11.04 12.04 -13.85
C ASN A 49 -10.95 12.43 -12.36
N GLU A 50 -9.91 13.19 -12.02
CA GLU A 50 -9.63 13.65 -10.65
C GLU A 50 -9.48 15.18 -10.54
N ALA A 51 -10.13 15.94 -11.44
CA ALA A 51 -10.07 17.40 -11.50
C ALA A 51 -10.41 18.06 -10.15
N GLN A 52 -11.37 17.51 -9.40
CA GLN A 52 -11.80 18.06 -8.11
C GLN A 52 -10.73 18.01 -7.02
N SER A 53 -9.91 16.94 -7.02
CA SER A 53 -8.88 16.73 -5.98
C SER A 53 -7.55 17.40 -6.34
N LEU A 54 -7.29 17.65 -7.62
CA LEU A 54 -5.99 18.10 -8.13
C LEU A 54 -5.50 19.39 -7.46
N ARG A 55 -6.34 20.43 -7.38
CA ARG A 55 -5.96 21.72 -6.79
C ARG A 55 -5.59 21.59 -5.31
N ALA A 56 -6.32 20.79 -4.56
CA ALA A 56 -6.04 20.57 -3.14
C ALA A 56 -4.72 19.80 -2.93
N CYS A 57 -4.45 18.78 -3.76
CA CYS A 57 -3.21 18.01 -3.71
C CYS A 57 -2.00 18.88 -4.04
N VAL A 58 -2.05 19.64 -5.14
CA VAL A 58 -0.98 20.54 -5.57
C VAL A 58 -0.75 21.64 -4.54
N GLY A 59 -1.82 22.20 -3.96
CA GLY A 59 -1.74 23.19 -2.88
C GLY A 59 -0.98 22.67 -1.67
N GLY A 60 -1.27 21.42 -1.24
CA GLY A 60 -0.52 20.76 -0.15
C GLY A 60 0.96 20.51 -0.47
N LEU A 61 1.30 20.29 -1.74
CA LEU A 61 2.72 20.21 -2.16
C LEU A 61 3.41 21.57 -2.15
N ALA A 62 2.72 22.65 -2.46
CA ALA A 62 3.26 24.01 -2.39
C ALA A 62 3.56 24.44 -0.92
N GLU A 63 2.89 23.84 0.06
CA GLU A 63 3.08 24.12 1.49
C GLU A 63 4.20 23.28 2.15
N GLN A 64 4.90 22.43 1.40
CA GLN A 64 5.97 21.59 1.94
C GLN A 64 7.13 22.42 2.50
N THR A 65 7.66 21.99 3.64
CA THR A 65 8.78 22.66 4.36
C THR A 65 10.15 22.36 3.74
N LEU A 66 10.24 22.40 2.41
CA LEU A 66 11.54 22.29 1.74
C LEU A 66 12.27 23.63 1.86
N THR A 67 13.52 23.59 2.29
CA THR A 67 14.36 24.79 2.50
C THR A 67 14.47 25.63 1.24
N ASP A 68 14.43 24.99 0.07
CA ASP A 68 14.46 25.63 -1.25
C ASP A 68 13.38 25.04 -2.15
N ARG A 69 12.37 25.87 -2.52
CA ARG A 69 11.26 25.47 -3.41
C ARG A 69 11.76 25.09 -4.80
N SER A 70 12.89 25.61 -5.26
CA SER A 70 13.47 25.25 -6.56
C SER A 70 13.90 23.79 -6.66
N ARG A 71 13.98 23.08 -5.54
CA ARG A 71 14.27 21.64 -5.51
C ARG A 71 13.04 20.75 -5.65
N LEU A 72 11.84 21.32 -5.69
CA LEU A 72 10.59 20.58 -5.92
C LEU A 72 10.11 20.81 -7.35
N GLN A 73 9.99 19.74 -8.11
CA GLN A 73 9.32 19.68 -9.39
C GLN A 73 7.99 18.95 -9.26
N VAL A 74 6.90 19.54 -9.72
CA VAL A 74 5.57 18.92 -9.75
C VAL A 74 5.19 18.61 -11.20
N VAL A 75 5.01 17.32 -11.49
CA VAL A 75 4.64 16.81 -12.82
C VAL A 75 3.23 16.21 -12.73
N VAL A 76 2.28 16.80 -13.42
CA VAL A 76 0.91 16.28 -13.52
C VAL A 76 0.75 15.49 -14.81
N VAL A 77 0.25 14.27 -14.74
CA VAL A 77 0.00 13.41 -15.90
C VAL A 77 -1.47 13.06 -15.98
N ASP A 78 -2.15 13.61 -16.96
CA ASP A 78 -3.55 13.29 -17.28
C ASP A 78 -3.62 12.01 -18.12
N ASP A 79 -4.19 10.94 -17.57
CA ASP A 79 -4.41 9.66 -18.24
C ASP A 79 -5.70 9.68 -19.11
N GLY A 80 -5.84 10.70 -19.95
CA GLY A 80 -6.95 10.81 -20.89
C GLY A 80 -8.29 11.10 -20.23
N SER A 81 -8.32 12.03 -19.27
CA SER A 81 -9.53 12.46 -18.56
C SER A 81 -10.52 13.20 -19.45
N THR A 82 -11.78 13.20 -19.00
CA THR A 82 -12.92 13.86 -19.64
C THR A 82 -13.64 14.88 -18.73
N ASP A 83 -13.16 15.03 -17.48
CA ASP A 83 -13.76 15.87 -16.44
C ASP A 83 -13.14 17.28 -16.33
N GLY A 84 -12.25 17.67 -17.27
CA GLY A 84 -11.53 18.95 -17.23
C GLY A 84 -10.23 18.93 -16.42
N MET A 85 -9.73 17.76 -16.02
CA MET A 85 -8.49 17.64 -15.25
C MET A 85 -7.28 18.27 -15.96
N ALA A 86 -7.17 18.10 -17.30
CA ALA A 86 -6.07 18.68 -18.06
C ALA A 86 -6.10 20.22 -18.01
N ASP A 87 -7.29 20.84 -18.14
CA ASP A 87 -7.44 22.28 -18.08
C ASP A 87 -7.09 22.80 -16.68
N ALA A 88 -7.59 22.15 -15.63
CA ALA A 88 -7.22 22.47 -14.24
C ALA A 88 -5.71 22.36 -13.99
N ALA A 89 -5.03 21.39 -14.58
CA ALA A 89 -3.58 21.24 -14.48
C ALA A 89 -2.84 22.38 -15.20
N HIS A 90 -3.33 22.81 -16.36
CA HIS A 90 -2.75 23.94 -17.09
C HIS A 90 -2.96 25.26 -16.34
N ASP A 91 -4.10 25.47 -15.68
CA ASP A 91 -4.35 26.63 -14.83
C ASP A 91 -3.35 26.68 -13.68
N LEU A 92 -3.14 25.55 -12.98
CA LEU A 92 -2.15 25.43 -11.90
C LEU A 92 -0.71 25.65 -12.38
N ARG A 93 -0.39 25.26 -13.63
CA ARG A 93 0.89 25.59 -14.25
C ARG A 93 1.03 27.09 -14.50
N GLY A 94 -0.04 27.75 -14.95
CA GLY A 94 -0.09 29.21 -15.11
C GLY A 94 0.10 29.96 -13.78
N GLU A 95 -0.33 29.38 -12.67
CA GLU A 95 -0.12 29.87 -11.31
C GLU A 95 1.30 29.60 -10.76
N GLY A 96 2.15 28.83 -11.48
CA GLY A 96 3.50 28.44 -11.04
C GLY A 96 3.52 27.34 -9.97
N LEU A 97 2.42 26.62 -9.76
CA LEU A 97 2.29 25.52 -8.80
C LEU A 97 2.62 24.16 -9.39
N VAL A 98 2.50 24.01 -10.71
CA VAL A 98 2.85 22.82 -11.48
C VAL A 98 3.92 23.20 -12.50
N ASP A 99 5.00 22.41 -12.56
CA ASP A 99 6.11 22.67 -13.48
C ASP A 99 5.84 22.08 -14.86
N GLU A 100 5.22 20.89 -14.92
CA GLU A 100 4.93 20.22 -16.19
C GLU A 100 3.58 19.51 -16.19
N VAL A 101 2.87 19.63 -17.32
CA VAL A 101 1.60 18.93 -17.56
C VAL A 101 1.75 18.06 -18.79
N LEU A 102 1.56 16.75 -18.60
CA LEU A 102 1.60 15.75 -19.65
C LEU A 102 0.21 15.14 -19.82
N ARG A 103 -0.13 14.76 -21.05
CA ARG A 103 -1.43 14.15 -21.33
C ARG A 103 -1.31 12.96 -22.26
N LEU A 104 -1.92 11.84 -21.87
CA LEU A 104 -2.13 10.71 -22.76
C LEU A 104 -3.39 10.96 -23.61
N ARG A 105 -3.27 10.83 -24.94
CA ARG A 105 -4.43 10.98 -25.86
C ARG A 105 -5.55 9.98 -25.56
N HIS A 106 -5.19 8.87 -24.99
CA HIS A 106 -6.10 7.79 -24.63
C HIS A 106 -5.63 7.18 -23.32
N ARG A 107 -6.57 6.86 -22.46
CA ARG A 107 -6.31 6.20 -21.18
C ARG A 107 -5.34 5.04 -21.33
N GLY A 108 -4.19 5.11 -20.66
CA GLY A 108 -3.12 4.13 -20.67
C GLY A 108 -3.05 3.27 -19.40
N GLY A 109 -3.70 3.73 -18.33
CA GLY A 109 -3.60 3.21 -16.97
C GLY A 109 -2.47 3.87 -16.18
N LYS A 110 -2.55 3.77 -14.84
CA LYS A 110 -1.65 4.46 -13.89
C LYS A 110 -0.18 4.23 -14.23
N SER A 111 0.25 2.98 -14.45
CA SER A 111 1.66 2.67 -14.77
C SER A 111 2.15 3.39 -16.04
N ALA A 112 1.32 3.47 -17.09
CA ALA A 112 1.70 4.17 -18.32
C ALA A 112 1.82 5.69 -18.10
N ALA A 113 0.92 6.26 -17.30
CA ALA A 113 0.96 7.67 -16.95
C ALA A 113 2.18 8.00 -16.06
N VAL A 114 2.46 7.18 -15.04
CA VAL A 114 3.64 7.32 -14.20
C VAL A 114 4.94 7.22 -15.01
N ASN A 115 5.05 6.25 -15.92
CA ASN A 115 6.24 6.10 -16.77
C ASN A 115 6.42 7.27 -17.75
N LEU A 116 5.32 7.88 -18.23
CA LEU A 116 5.39 9.09 -19.02
C LEU A 116 5.94 10.26 -18.18
N GLY A 117 5.42 10.43 -16.96
CA GLY A 117 5.90 11.44 -16.00
C GLY A 117 7.36 11.25 -15.63
N LEU A 118 7.79 9.98 -15.44
CA LEU A 118 9.18 9.66 -15.09
C LEU A 118 10.18 10.19 -16.14
N GLY A 119 9.81 10.18 -17.43
CA GLY A 119 10.64 10.70 -18.50
C GLY A 119 10.90 12.21 -18.43
N SER A 120 10.07 12.96 -17.70
CA SER A 120 10.20 14.43 -17.53
C SER A 120 10.76 14.81 -16.15
N CYS A 121 10.99 13.86 -15.28
CA CYS A 121 11.49 14.12 -13.94
C CYS A 121 13.00 14.43 -13.92
N THR A 122 13.37 15.48 -13.20
CA THR A 122 14.76 15.93 -13.06
C THR A 122 15.34 15.72 -11.66
N GLY A 123 14.48 15.50 -10.66
CA GLY A 123 14.86 15.34 -9.27
C GLY A 123 15.69 14.08 -9.01
N ASP A 124 16.51 14.10 -7.95
CA ASP A 124 17.28 12.95 -7.47
C ASP A 124 16.40 11.86 -6.89
N VAL A 125 15.25 12.27 -6.35
CA VAL A 125 14.21 11.41 -5.79
C VAL A 125 12.91 11.65 -6.56
N ILE A 126 12.24 10.56 -6.93
CA ILE A 126 10.95 10.58 -7.60
C ILE A 126 9.89 10.15 -6.59
N VAL A 127 8.90 10.99 -6.35
CA VAL A 127 7.72 10.65 -5.55
C VAL A 127 6.56 10.35 -6.48
N ILE A 128 5.98 9.17 -6.32
CA ILE A 128 4.72 8.79 -7.00
C ILE A 128 3.61 8.95 -5.97
N ALA A 129 2.58 9.70 -6.32
CA ALA A 129 1.46 9.97 -5.44
C ALA A 129 0.12 9.96 -6.17
N ASP A 130 -0.94 9.57 -5.46
CA ASP A 130 -2.31 9.69 -5.95
C ASP A 130 -2.81 11.15 -5.78
N ILE A 131 -3.61 11.62 -6.72
CA ILE A 131 -4.12 13.01 -6.73
C ILE A 131 -5.09 13.27 -5.57
N ASP A 132 -5.67 12.22 -5.00
CA ASP A 132 -6.53 12.32 -3.81
C ASP A 132 -5.75 12.29 -2.49
N THR A 133 -4.41 12.32 -2.54
CA THR A 133 -3.55 12.31 -1.36
C THR A 133 -3.20 13.72 -0.90
N SER A 134 -3.24 13.96 0.41
CA SER A 134 -2.74 15.17 1.06
C SER A 134 -1.56 14.83 1.96
N PHE A 135 -0.53 15.67 1.95
CA PHE A 135 0.74 15.42 2.62
C PHE A 135 0.88 16.30 3.87
N ASP A 136 1.46 15.77 4.94
CA ASP A 136 1.95 16.59 6.03
C ASP A 136 3.05 17.53 5.51
N ARG A 137 3.19 18.69 6.13
CA ARG A 137 4.08 19.78 5.65
C ARG A 137 5.54 19.38 5.51
N ASP A 138 6.01 18.44 6.31
CA ASP A 138 7.39 17.95 6.33
C ASP A 138 7.60 16.61 5.62
N ALA A 139 6.54 16.04 5.04
CA ALA A 139 6.56 14.70 4.47
C ALA A 139 7.66 14.50 3.43
N LEU A 140 7.84 15.46 2.50
CA LEU A 140 8.90 15.37 1.48
C LEU A 140 10.29 15.57 2.10
N ALA A 141 10.44 16.49 3.05
CA ALA A 141 11.73 16.72 3.73
C ALA A 141 12.18 15.47 4.50
N VAL A 142 11.26 14.81 5.21
CA VAL A 142 11.50 13.54 5.90
C VAL A 142 11.98 12.47 4.92
N VAL A 143 11.28 12.27 3.82
CA VAL A 143 11.64 11.28 2.79
C VAL A 143 13.04 11.56 2.22
N LEU A 144 13.35 12.82 1.88
CA LEU A 144 14.67 13.20 1.37
C LEU A 144 15.78 12.90 2.39
N GLY A 145 15.50 13.08 3.68
CA GLY A 145 16.41 12.73 4.77
C GLY A 145 16.78 11.25 4.79
N TYR A 146 15.82 10.36 4.52
CA TYR A 146 16.08 8.91 4.39
C TYR A 146 17.05 8.61 3.24
N PHE A 147 16.83 9.22 2.06
CA PHE A 147 17.71 9.03 0.90
C PHE A 147 19.09 9.62 1.07
N ALA A 148 19.21 10.73 1.81
CA ALA A 148 20.50 11.34 2.14
C ALA A 148 21.31 10.46 3.10
N ALA A 149 20.65 9.79 4.05
CA ALA A 149 21.29 8.94 5.05
C ALA A 149 21.81 7.61 4.51
N ASP A 150 21.18 7.04 3.46
CA ASP A 150 21.61 5.75 2.88
C ASP A 150 21.64 5.80 1.33
N PRO A 151 22.82 5.82 0.70
CA PRO A 151 22.97 5.79 -0.74
C PRO A 151 22.45 4.49 -1.41
N ARG A 152 22.31 3.39 -0.63
CA ARG A 152 21.78 2.11 -1.13
C ARG A 152 20.26 2.02 -1.06
N LEU A 153 19.62 3.05 -0.55
CA LEU A 153 18.17 3.11 -0.46
C LEU A 153 17.59 3.41 -1.83
N GLY A 154 16.80 2.47 -2.36
CA GLY A 154 16.13 2.58 -3.65
C GLY A 154 14.69 3.06 -3.54
N ALA A 155 14.00 2.76 -2.43
CA ALA A 155 12.62 3.18 -2.22
C ALA A 155 12.30 3.42 -0.74
N VAL A 156 11.39 4.37 -0.50
CA VAL A 156 10.82 4.71 0.81
C VAL A 156 9.30 4.78 0.67
N GLY A 157 8.57 4.03 1.51
CA GLY A 157 7.13 4.18 1.66
C GLY A 157 6.80 5.17 2.77
N GLY A 158 5.94 6.15 2.50
CA GLY A 158 5.37 7.00 3.53
C GLY A 158 4.21 6.33 4.27
N ASP A 159 3.87 6.87 5.44
CA ASP A 159 2.74 6.42 6.25
C ASP A 159 1.43 7.04 5.73
N LEU A 160 0.43 6.19 5.50
CA LEU A 160 -0.86 6.59 4.94
C LEU A 160 -1.96 6.46 5.97
N GLY A 161 -2.66 7.56 6.21
CA GLY A 161 -3.90 7.61 6.97
C GLY A 161 -5.14 7.80 6.10
N VAL A 162 -6.31 7.85 6.73
CA VAL A 162 -7.61 8.04 6.08
C VAL A 162 -8.04 9.48 6.20
N ARG A 163 -8.26 10.17 5.05
CA ARG A 163 -8.68 11.58 5.02
C ARG A 163 -10.17 11.75 5.33
N ASN A 164 -11.01 10.90 4.76
CA ASN A 164 -12.47 10.96 4.92
C ASN A 164 -12.99 10.06 6.04
N GLU A 165 -12.29 10.02 7.17
CA GLU A 165 -12.59 9.12 8.29
C GLU A 165 -14.01 9.24 8.85
N CYS A 166 -14.61 10.43 8.80
CA CYS A 166 -15.95 10.72 9.35
C CYS A 166 -17.09 10.47 8.34
N ALA A 167 -16.81 10.08 7.10
CA ALA A 167 -17.82 9.99 6.04
C ALA A 167 -18.83 8.85 6.26
N SER A 168 -18.39 7.71 6.82
CA SER A 168 -19.26 6.55 7.04
C SER A 168 -18.69 5.59 8.10
N LEU A 169 -19.49 4.59 8.51
CA LEU A 169 -19.01 3.48 9.34
C LEU A 169 -17.94 2.66 8.63
N VAL A 170 -18.00 2.55 7.31
CA VAL A 170 -17.00 1.83 6.49
C VAL A 170 -15.65 2.55 6.53
N THR A 171 -15.64 3.89 6.46
CA THR A 171 -14.42 4.68 6.58
C THR A 171 -13.83 4.60 7.99
N ARG A 172 -14.65 4.59 9.05
CA ARG A 172 -14.19 4.36 10.43
C ARG A 172 -13.49 3.01 10.60
N CYS A 173 -14.03 1.94 10.03
CA CYS A 173 -13.37 0.64 10.04
C CYS A 173 -12.03 0.67 9.28
N GLN A 174 -11.94 1.41 8.18
CA GLN A 174 -10.70 1.55 7.42
C GLN A 174 -9.63 2.35 8.17
N VAL A 175 -9.99 3.29 9.05
CA VAL A 175 -9.01 3.93 9.95
C VAL A 175 -8.32 2.89 10.84
N ILE A 176 -9.08 1.94 11.40
CA ILE A 176 -8.50 0.83 12.19
C ILE A 176 -7.60 -0.03 11.30
N GLU A 177 -8.08 -0.40 10.11
CA GLU A 177 -7.31 -1.21 9.16
C GLU A 177 -5.99 -0.55 8.76
N TYR A 178 -6.01 0.75 8.44
CA TYR A 178 -4.82 1.50 8.06
C TYR A 178 -3.84 1.60 9.23
N GLY A 179 -4.32 1.87 10.44
CA GLY A 179 -3.49 1.87 11.64
C GLY A 179 -2.76 0.53 11.87
N ILE A 180 -3.49 -0.59 11.77
CA ILE A 180 -2.92 -1.92 12.02
C ILE A 180 -2.08 -2.41 10.84
N SER A 181 -2.61 -2.34 9.61
CA SER A 181 -1.99 -3.02 8.45
C SER A 181 -1.02 -2.12 7.68
N VAL A 182 -1.38 -0.85 7.47
CA VAL A 182 -0.58 0.06 6.66
C VAL A 182 0.53 0.70 7.49
N SER A 183 0.22 1.20 8.68
CA SER A 183 1.22 1.83 9.52
C SER A 183 2.00 0.80 10.36
N LEU A 184 1.37 0.15 11.35
CA LEU A 184 2.04 -0.81 12.23
C LEU A 184 2.63 -1.99 11.44
N GLY A 185 1.87 -2.58 10.52
CA GLY A 185 2.31 -3.73 9.73
C GLY A 185 3.53 -3.43 8.86
N ARG A 186 3.58 -2.27 8.20
CA ARG A 186 4.75 -1.86 7.40
C ARG A 186 5.97 -1.53 8.26
N ARG A 187 5.77 -0.93 9.44
CA ARG A 187 6.83 -0.70 10.42
C ARG A 187 7.48 -2.00 10.86
N VAL A 188 6.67 -3.00 11.18
CA VAL A 188 7.15 -4.35 11.53
C VAL A 188 7.89 -4.99 10.35
N ALA A 189 7.33 -4.90 9.14
CA ALA A 189 7.96 -5.45 7.95
C ALA A 189 9.29 -4.77 7.61
N ASP A 190 9.41 -3.46 7.85
CA ASP A 190 10.66 -2.71 7.68
C ASP A 190 11.73 -3.14 8.69
N LEU A 191 11.39 -3.25 9.98
CA LEU A 191 12.29 -3.75 11.02
C LEU A 191 12.83 -5.15 10.71
N LEU A 192 12.00 -6.01 10.14
CA LEU A 192 12.38 -7.37 9.72
C LEU A 192 13.09 -7.40 8.35
N GLY A 193 13.19 -6.27 7.66
CA GLY A 193 13.78 -6.19 6.32
C GLY A 193 12.94 -6.89 5.23
N ILE A 194 11.66 -7.13 5.48
CA ILE A 194 10.73 -7.85 4.58
C ILE A 194 9.66 -6.95 3.96
N LEU A 195 9.81 -5.65 3.99
CA LEU A 195 8.85 -4.72 3.38
C LEU A 195 8.70 -5.05 1.88
N SER A 196 7.53 -5.55 1.51
CA SER A 196 7.24 -6.10 0.18
C SER A 196 6.48 -5.14 -0.72
N MET A 197 6.00 -4.00 -0.18
CA MET A 197 5.20 -3.04 -0.94
C MET A 197 5.39 -1.62 -0.43
N VAL A 198 5.85 -0.74 -1.32
CA VAL A 198 5.80 0.72 -1.19
C VAL A 198 4.54 1.20 -1.91
N SER A 199 3.66 1.91 -1.19
CA SER A 199 2.35 2.29 -1.73
C SER A 199 2.44 3.22 -2.93
N GLY A 200 1.61 2.98 -3.94
CA GLY A 200 1.45 3.87 -5.07
C GLY A 200 0.78 5.21 -4.74
N ALA A 201 0.17 5.36 -3.55
CA ALA A 201 -0.41 6.62 -3.10
C ALA A 201 0.61 7.56 -2.44
N PHE A 202 1.70 7.03 -1.89
CA PHE A 202 2.87 7.79 -1.40
C PHE A 202 4.10 6.90 -1.37
N GLY A 203 4.73 6.76 -2.51
CA GLY A 203 6.01 6.04 -2.68
C GLY A 203 7.08 6.98 -3.20
N ALA A 204 8.25 6.95 -2.58
CA ALA A 204 9.42 7.70 -3.02
C ALA A 204 10.52 6.75 -3.49
N PHE A 205 11.20 7.09 -4.57
CA PHE A 205 12.14 6.23 -5.26
C PHE A 205 13.39 7.04 -5.63
N ARG A 206 14.57 6.48 -5.39
CA ARG A 206 15.79 7.05 -5.98
C ARG A 206 15.71 6.98 -7.50
N ARG A 207 15.93 8.11 -8.21
CA ARG A 207 15.78 8.17 -9.67
C ARG A 207 16.59 7.09 -10.38
N SER A 208 17.87 6.92 -10.04
CA SER A 208 18.72 5.88 -10.63
C SER A 208 18.21 4.46 -10.36
N ALA A 209 17.51 4.23 -9.25
CA ALA A 209 16.95 2.91 -8.93
C ALA A 209 15.70 2.61 -9.77
N ILE A 210 14.74 3.54 -9.83
CA ILE A 210 13.49 3.33 -10.60
C ILE A 210 13.77 3.29 -12.11
N GLU A 211 14.65 4.13 -12.63
CA GLU A 211 15.08 4.10 -14.02
C GLU A 211 15.83 2.80 -14.35
N GLY A 212 16.72 2.36 -13.45
CA GLY A 212 17.53 1.15 -13.62
C GLY A 212 16.70 -0.14 -13.69
N VAL A 213 15.48 -0.16 -13.13
CA VAL A 213 14.54 -1.30 -13.23
C VAL A 213 13.48 -1.10 -14.32
N GLY A 214 13.56 -0.01 -15.09
CA GLY A 214 12.66 0.28 -16.21
C GLY A 214 11.27 0.81 -15.82
N GLY A 215 11.13 1.42 -14.62
CA GLY A 215 9.88 1.98 -14.14
C GLY A 215 8.84 0.93 -13.75
N GLN A 216 7.55 1.30 -13.85
CA GLN A 216 6.42 0.43 -13.52
C GLN A 216 6.01 -0.45 -14.70
N ASP A 217 5.73 -1.72 -14.46
CA ASP A 217 5.07 -2.59 -15.43
C ASP A 217 3.56 -2.33 -15.46
N VAL A 218 2.96 -2.57 -16.62
CA VAL A 218 1.52 -2.39 -16.80
C VAL A 218 0.79 -3.63 -16.30
N GLU A 219 0.47 -3.65 -15.01
CA GLU A 219 -0.30 -4.72 -14.40
C GLU A 219 -1.07 -4.22 -13.16
N VAL A 220 -1.96 -5.06 -12.63
CA VAL A 220 -2.63 -4.77 -11.36
C VAL A 220 -1.67 -5.12 -10.23
N GLY A 221 -1.42 -4.16 -9.31
CA GLY A 221 -0.45 -4.30 -8.23
C GLY A 221 0.95 -3.81 -8.60
N GLU A 222 1.01 -2.79 -9.46
CA GLU A 222 2.23 -2.15 -9.97
C GLU A 222 3.17 -1.66 -8.88
N ASP A 223 2.65 -1.31 -7.72
CA ASP A 223 3.39 -0.84 -6.55
C ASP A 223 4.18 -1.98 -5.86
N ALA A 224 3.54 -3.12 -5.64
CA ALA A 224 4.22 -4.31 -5.12
C ALA A 224 5.21 -4.86 -6.14
N ASP A 225 4.89 -4.84 -7.43
CA ASP A 225 5.79 -5.23 -8.51
C ASP A 225 7.06 -4.37 -8.54
N LEU A 226 6.91 -3.04 -8.56
CA LEU A 226 8.04 -2.11 -8.55
C LEU A 226 8.93 -2.32 -7.31
N THR A 227 8.31 -2.52 -6.14
CA THR A 227 9.04 -2.81 -4.91
C THR A 227 9.88 -4.08 -5.04
N MET A 228 9.31 -5.15 -5.58
CA MET A 228 10.03 -6.42 -5.78
C MET A 228 11.13 -6.30 -6.84
N LYS A 229 10.93 -5.56 -7.94
CA LYS A 229 11.98 -5.25 -8.92
C LYS A 229 13.18 -4.60 -8.25
N LEU A 230 12.95 -3.55 -7.44
CA LEU A 230 14.01 -2.83 -6.73
C LEU A 230 14.76 -3.74 -5.75
N ARG A 231 14.04 -4.54 -4.96
CA ARG A 231 14.65 -5.50 -4.03
C ARG A 231 15.53 -6.51 -4.78
N ARG A 232 15.04 -7.08 -5.88
CA ARG A 232 15.80 -8.03 -6.72
C ARG A 232 17.00 -7.40 -7.42
N ALA A 233 16.93 -6.09 -7.72
CA ALA A 233 18.07 -5.32 -8.22
C ALA A 233 19.10 -4.96 -7.12
N GLY A 234 18.87 -5.38 -5.87
CA GLY A 234 19.80 -5.19 -4.74
C GLY A 234 19.57 -3.92 -3.94
N TRP A 235 18.59 -3.09 -4.29
CA TRP A 235 18.26 -1.89 -3.55
C TRP A 235 17.59 -2.21 -2.21
N ARG A 236 17.84 -1.36 -1.23
CA ARG A 236 17.12 -1.39 0.05
C ARG A 236 15.79 -0.67 -0.10
N VAL A 237 14.81 -1.14 0.64
CA VAL A 237 13.47 -0.52 0.74
C VAL A 237 13.19 -0.29 2.21
N GLN A 238 12.71 0.90 2.57
CA GLN A 238 12.39 1.27 3.94
C GLN A 238 10.99 1.89 4.05
N PHE A 239 10.47 1.93 5.26
CA PHE A 239 9.26 2.64 5.63
C PHE A 239 9.63 3.86 6.46
N ALA A 240 9.04 5.02 6.13
CA ALA A 240 9.22 6.28 6.86
C ALA A 240 7.92 6.62 7.60
N PRO A 241 7.76 6.19 8.86
CA PRO A 241 6.54 6.43 9.62
C PRO A 241 6.28 7.92 9.92
N GLU A 242 7.33 8.74 9.89
CA GLU A 242 7.23 10.19 10.08
C GLU A 242 6.79 10.93 8.81
N ALA A 243 6.98 10.34 7.62
CA ALA A 243 6.53 10.89 6.34
C ALA A 243 5.04 10.57 6.15
N ARG A 244 4.16 11.44 6.62
CA ARG A 244 2.71 11.16 6.68
C ARG A 244 1.94 11.77 5.53
N ALA A 245 0.92 11.05 5.09
CA ALA A 245 -0.05 11.53 4.12
C ALA A 245 -1.43 10.91 4.40
N LEU A 246 -2.48 11.59 3.95
CA LEU A 246 -3.87 11.12 4.08
C LEU A 246 -4.45 10.90 2.68
N THR A 247 -5.07 9.75 2.46
CA THR A 247 -5.73 9.40 1.20
C THR A 247 -7.22 9.17 1.40
N GLN A 248 -7.99 9.31 0.33
CA GLN A 248 -9.42 9.05 0.36
C GLN A 248 -9.69 7.55 0.24
N VAL A 249 -10.56 7.03 1.11
CA VAL A 249 -10.93 5.61 1.11
C VAL A 249 -12.40 5.41 0.73
N PRO A 250 -12.79 4.22 0.23
CA PRO A 250 -14.18 3.90 -0.09
C PRO A 250 -15.15 4.14 1.07
N GLU A 251 -16.25 4.83 0.79
CA GLU A 251 -17.26 5.19 1.80
C GLU A 251 -18.37 4.14 1.92
N THR A 252 -18.49 3.26 0.92
CA THR A 252 -19.54 2.24 0.87
C THR A 252 -18.95 0.83 0.79
N VAL A 253 -19.70 -0.16 1.32
CA VAL A 253 -19.29 -1.57 1.26
C VAL A 253 -19.05 -2.06 -0.17
N PRO A 254 -19.92 -1.77 -1.18
CA PRO A 254 -19.67 -2.19 -2.56
C PRO A 254 -18.38 -1.61 -3.14
N ALA A 255 -18.10 -0.33 -2.90
CA ALA A 255 -16.87 0.32 -3.37
C ALA A 255 -15.62 -0.29 -2.69
N LEU A 256 -15.70 -0.57 -1.38
CA LEU A 256 -14.64 -1.26 -0.65
C LEU A 256 -14.38 -2.67 -1.22
N ILE A 257 -15.43 -3.46 -1.45
CA ILE A 257 -15.31 -4.80 -2.04
C ILE A 257 -14.64 -4.72 -3.42
N ALA A 258 -15.06 -3.79 -4.29
CA ALA A 258 -14.46 -3.61 -5.61
C ALA A 258 -12.96 -3.27 -5.53
N GLN A 259 -12.58 -2.38 -4.61
CA GLN A 259 -11.17 -2.03 -4.36
C GLN A 259 -10.37 -3.25 -3.88
N ARG A 260 -10.88 -4.01 -2.89
CA ARG A 260 -10.19 -5.19 -2.33
C ARG A 260 -10.07 -6.33 -3.34
N LEU A 261 -11.09 -6.58 -4.15
CA LEU A 261 -11.00 -7.56 -5.24
C LEU A 261 -9.85 -7.23 -6.20
N ARG A 262 -9.68 -5.94 -6.56
CA ARG A 262 -8.58 -5.51 -7.42
C ARG A 262 -7.23 -5.72 -6.74
N TRP A 263 -7.07 -5.30 -5.48
CA TRP A 263 -5.82 -5.48 -4.74
C TRP A 263 -5.44 -6.94 -4.56
N ASP A 264 -6.38 -7.77 -4.12
CA ASP A 264 -6.13 -9.19 -3.88
C ASP A 264 -5.79 -9.94 -5.19
N ARG A 265 -6.43 -9.60 -6.33
CA ARG A 265 -6.05 -10.14 -7.66
C ARG A 265 -4.61 -9.74 -8.03
N GLY A 266 -4.21 -8.50 -7.78
CA GLY A 266 -2.84 -8.05 -7.98
C GLY A 266 -1.83 -8.87 -7.17
N ILE A 267 -2.11 -9.11 -5.89
CA ILE A 267 -1.28 -9.95 -5.02
C ILE A 267 -1.13 -11.36 -5.61
N VAL A 268 -2.23 -11.98 -6.08
CA VAL A 268 -2.18 -13.32 -6.74
C VAL A 268 -1.27 -13.29 -7.97
N THR A 269 -1.41 -12.30 -8.83
CA THR A 269 -0.61 -12.18 -10.06
C THR A 269 0.87 -12.05 -9.74
N ILE A 270 1.22 -11.18 -8.81
CA ILE A 270 2.61 -10.90 -8.44
C ILE A 270 3.26 -12.13 -7.81
N TRP A 271 2.69 -12.67 -6.73
CA TRP A 271 3.36 -13.70 -5.94
C TRP A 271 3.26 -15.10 -6.53
N LEU A 272 2.17 -15.47 -7.15
CA LEU A 272 1.99 -16.83 -7.68
C LEU A 272 2.41 -16.99 -9.14
N ARG A 273 2.53 -15.88 -9.90
CA ARG A 273 2.93 -15.95 -11.32
C ARG A 273 4.28 -15.32 -11.58
N LYS A 274 4.41 -14.02 -11.32
CA LYS A 274 5.59 -13.25 -11.72
C LYS A 274 6.83 -13.60 -10.89
N TYR A 275 6.70 -13.60 -9.57
CA TYR A 275 7.84 -13.82 -8.66
C TYR A 275 7.94 -15.22 -8.06
N ARG A 276 7.33 -16.24 -8.68
CA ARG A 276 7.44 -17.64 -8.23
C ARG A 276 8.89 -18.14 -8.13
N THR A 277 9.81 -17.58 -8.91
CA THR A 277 11.23 -17.92 -8.89
C THR A 277 12.00 -17.38 -7.70
N VAL A 278 11.37 -16.60 -6.81
CA VAL A 278 11.98 -16.08 -5.58
C VAL A 278 12.47 -17.21 -4.65
N PHE A 279 11.83 -18.38 -4.75
CA PHE A 279 12.17 -19.56 -3.97
C PHE A 279 13.32 -20.41 -4.55
N ASP A 280 13.81 -20.09 -5.75
CA ASP A 280 14.89 -20.84 -6.40
C ASP A 280 16.26 -20.29 -5.97
N PRO A 281 17.04 -21.02 -5.15
CA PRO A 281 18.35 -20.57 -4.67
C PRO A 281 19.42 -20.51 -5.78
N ARG A 282 19.12 -21.03 -6.97
CA ARG A 282 20.03 -20.98 -8.14
C ARG A 282 19.96 -19.65 -8.88
N GLN A 283 18.95 -18.83 -8.60
CA GLN A 283 18.82 -17.51 -9.21
C GLN A 283 19.92 -16.56 -8.69
N SER A 284 20.56 -15.83 -9.58
CA SER A 284 21.55 -14.80 -9.20
C SER A 284 20.99 -13.69 -8.32
N THR A 285 19.67 -13.49 -8.38
CA THR A 285 18.92 -12.50 -7.59
C THR A 285 18.32 -13.07 -6.29
N PHE A 286 18.70 -14.31 -5.91
CA PHE A 286 18.18 -14.94 -4.68
C PHE A 286 18.62 -14.20 -3.43
N ARG A 287 17.64 -13.92 -2.55
CA ARG A 287 17.87 -13.32 -1.22
C ARG A 287 16.92 -13.99 -0.22
N ALA A 288 17.47 -14.47 0.90
CA ALA A 288 16.69 -15.13 1.94
C ALA A 288 15.57 -14.24 2.53
N LEU A 289 15.81 -12.92 2.63
CA LEU A 289 14.79 -11.96 3.07
C LEU A 289 13.62 -11.82 2.09
N ASP A 290 13.85 -11.99 0.78
CA ASP A 290 12.77 -11.95 -0.21
C ASP A 290 11.95 -13.24 -0.16
N VAL A 291 12.59 -14.37 0.16
CA VAL A 291 11.88 -15.62 0.45
C VAL A 291 11.00 -15.46 1.69
N LEU A 292 11.53 -14.89 2.77
CA LEU A 292 10.77 -14.66 4.00
C LEU A 292 9.59 -13.70 3.77
N ALA A 293 9.80 -12.60 3.03
CA ALA A 293 8.74 -11.68 2.63
C ALA A 293 7.66 -12.38 1.81
N SER A 294 8.06 -13.24 0.87
CA SER A 294 7.13 -14.01 0.03
C SER A 294 6.37 -15.06 0.83
N LEU A 295 7.02 -15.73 1.78
CA LEU A 295 6.37 -16.68 2.68
C LEU A 295 5.33 -16.01 3.57
N ASP A 296 5.61 -14.81 4.12
CA ASP A 296 4.62 -14.03 4.87
C ASP A 296 3.36 -13.80 4.03
N VAL A 297 3.53 -13.29 2.80
CA VAL A 297 2.40 -13.08 1.89
C VAL A 297 1.67 -14.39 1.56
N LEU A 298 2.40 -15.46 1.19
CA LEU A 298 1.79 -16.74 0.81
C LEU A 298 1.03 -17.38 1.98
N VAL A 299 1.56 -17.33 3.19
CA VAL A 299 0.88 -17.88 4.36
C VAL A 299 -0.35 -17.05 4.71
N PHE A 300 -0.20 -15.73 4.90
CA PHE A 300 -1.27 -14.90 5.45
C PHE A 300 -2.27 -14.40 4.42
N GLN A 301 -1.88 -14.28 3.14
CA GLN A 301 -2.79 -13.82 2.09
C GLN A 301 -3.42 -14.96 1.26
N PHE A 302 -2.84 -16.17 1.28
CA PHE A 302 -3.35 -17.32 0.51
C PHE A 302 -3.68 -18.52 1.38
N LEU A 303 -2.68 -19.07 2.11
CA LEU A 303 -2.88 -20.34 2.80
C LEU A 303 -3.94 -20.24 3.90
N LEU A 304 -3.87 -19.20 4.75
CA LEU A 304 -4.84 -19.02 5.82
C LEU A 304 -6.27 -18.75 5.33
N PRO A 305 -6.51 -17.84 4.37
CA PRO A 305 -7.84 -17.68 3.78
C PRO A 305 -8.38 -18.97 3.18
N LEU A 306 -7.55 -19.76 2.48
CA LEU A 306 -7.98 -21.04 1.89
C LEU A 306 -8.25 -22.11 2.95
N ALA A 307 -7.50 -22.14 4.05
CA ALA A 307 -7.70 -23.09 5.15
C ALA A 307 -8.95 -22.75 5.99
N PHE A 308 -9.41 -21.50 5.98
CA PHE A 308 -10.53 -21.07 6.82
C PHE A 308 -11.86 -21.80 6.54
N PRO A 309 -12.34 -21.96 5.29
CA PRO A 309 -13.52 -22.78 5.02
C PRO A 309 -13.38 -24.24 5.44
N ALA A 310 -12.19 -24.82 5.24
CA ALA A 310 -11.91 -26.18 5.67
C ALA A 310 -11.98 -26.31 7.20
N TYR A 311 -11.45 -25.31 7.93
CA TYR A 311 -11.57 -25.23 9.37
C TYR A 311 -13.02 -25.14 9.85
N LEU A 312 -13.85 -24.31 9.21
CA LEU A 312 -15.28 -24.21 9.54
C LEU A 312 -16.03 -25.53 9.27
N ALA A 313 -15.74 -26.19 8.14
CA ALA A 313 -16.30 -27.47 7.80
C ALA A 313 -15.89 -28.56 8.81
N TRP A 314 -14.61 -28.54 9.25
CA TRP A 314 -14.11 -29.44 10.27
C TRP A 314 -14.79 -29.22 11.62
N LEU A 315 -14.99 -27.96 12.04
CA LEU A 315 -15.72 -27.63 13.26
C LEU A 315 -17.15 -28.17 13.20
N TRP A 316 -17.84 -27.93 12.09
CA TRP A 316 -19.21 -28.40 11.91
C TRP A 316 -19.33 -29.92 11.93
N TRP A 317 -18.40 -30.61 11.27
CA TRP A 317 -18.37 -32.08 11.22
C TRP A 317 -18.16 -32.73 12.61
N HIS A 318 -17.31 -32.16 13.45
CA HIS A 318 -16.96 -32.74 14.75
C HIS A 318 -17.90 -32.31 15.88
N PHE A 319 -18.44 -31.11 15.83
CA PHE A 319 -19.18 -30.49 16.92
C PHE A 319 -20.65 -30.16 16.60
N GLY A 320 -21.10 -30.38 15.36
CA GLY A 320 -22.46 -30.06 14.93
C GLY A 320 -22.88 -28.62 15.28
N ALA A 321 -24.05 -28.44 15.84
CA ALA A 321 -24.56 -27.12 16.23
C ALA A 321 -23.69 -26.39 17.26
N PHE A 322 -22.90 -27.10 18.06
CA PHE A 322 -21.95 -26.47 19.01
C PHE A 322 -20.82 -25.72 18.31
N ALA A 323 -20.56 -26.00 17.04
CA ALA A 323 -19.62 -25.25 16.21
C ALA A 323 -19.95 -23.75 16.17
N VAL A 324 -21.23 -23.36 16.22
CA VAL A 324 -21.67 -21.95 16.26
C VAL A 324 -21.11 -21.24 17.51
N THR A 325 -21.19 -21.91 18.66
CA THR A 325 -20.63 -21.38 19.92
C THR A 325 -19.12 -21.23 19.83
N LEU A 326 -18.42 -22.18 19.22
CA LEU A 326 -16.98 -22.14 19.03
C LEU A 326 -16.56 -21.01 18.08
N VAL A 327 -17.29 -20.79 17.00
CA VAL A 327 -17.08 -19.65 16.09
C VAL A 327 -17.33 -18.33 16.83
N GLY A 328 -18.40 -18.23 17.64
CA GLY A 328 -18.64 -17.05 18.48
C GLY A 328 -17.50 -16.77 19.45
N ALA A 329 -16.97 -17.79 20.13
CA ALA A 329 -15.82 -17.65 21.01
C ALA A 329 -14.55 -17.23 20.25
N THR A 330 -14.36 -17.74 19.03
CA THR A 330 -13.24 -17.33 18.15
C THR A 330 -13.36 -15.85 17.76
N LEU A 331 -14.56 -15.36 17.46
CA LEU A 331 -14.80 -13.93 17.16
C LEU A 331 -14.47 -13.03 18.34
N VAL A 332 -14.80 -13.44 19.57
CA VAL A 332 -14.38 -12.71 20.78
C VAL A 332 -12.86 -12.70 20.89
N GLY A 333 -12.20 -13.82 20.58
CA GLY A 333 -10.74 -13.91 20.53
C GLY A 333 -10.13 -12.93 19.51
N TYR A 334 -10.70 -12.84 18.30
CA TYR A 334 -10.26 -11.86 17.30
C TYR A 334 -10.47 -10.42 17.77
N LEU A 335 -11.60 -10.12 18.41
CA LEU A 335 -11.85 -8.79 18.95
C LEU A 335 -10.79 -8.38 19.99
N ILE A 336 -10.34 -9.31 20.84
CA ILE A 336 -9.27 -9.08 21.81
C ILE A 336 -7.92 -8.86 21.07
N LEU A 337 -7.61 -9.67 20.05
CA LEU A 337 -6.38 -9.51 19.26
C LEU A 337 -6.36 -8.20 18.51
N ASP A 338 -7.48 -7.80 17.90
CA ASP A 338 -7.62 -6.52 17.19
C ASP A 338 -7.47 -5.35 18.18
N LEU A 339 -8.02 -5.46 19.40
CA LEU A 339 -7.84 -4.45 20.46
C LEU A 339 -6.36 -4.31 20.83
N VAL A 340 -5.64 -5.42 21.03
CA VAL A 340 -4.20 -5.39 21.30
C VAL A 340 -3.45 -4.73 20.13
N ALA A 341 -3.81 -5.05 18.89
CA ALA A 341 -3.20 -4.45 17.70
C ALA A 341 -3.47 -2.95 17.59
N VAL A 342 -4.69 -2.49 17.91
CA VAL A 342 -5.02 -1.05 17.96
C VAL A 342 -4.21 -0.34 19.04
N ILE A 343 -4.11 -0.92 20.23
CA ILE A 343 -3.29 -0.36 21.32
C ILE A 343 -1.81 -0.28 20.89
N ALA A 344 -1.29 -1.33 20.26
CA ALA A 344 0.08 -1.35 19.75
C ALA A 344 0.29 -0.28 18.66
N ALA A 345 -0.68 -0.13 17.74
CA ALA A 345 -0.64 0.91 16.72
C ALA A 345 -0.67 2.32 17.35
N ALA A 346 -1.54 2.55 18.33
CA ALA A 346 -1.63 3.83 19.05
C ALA A 346 -0.35 4.16 19.84
N ALA A 347 0.35 3.15 20.34
CA ALA A 347 1.61 3.35 21.07
C ALA A 347 2.77 3.83 20.17
N VAL A 348 2.72 3.53 18.85
CA VAL A 348 3.75 3.92 17.88
C VAL A 348 3.29 5.01 16.92
N GLN A 349 2.01 5.39 16.93
CA GLN A 349 1.43 6.47 16.12
C GLN A 349 1.02 7.65 16.98
N VAL A 350 1.38 8.86 16.54
CA VAL A 350 1.03 10.10 17.27
C VAL A 350 -0.47 10.42 17.24
N GLU A 351 -1.24 9.86 16.29
CA GLU A 351 -2.63 10.25 16.01
C GLU A 351 -3.61 9.06 15.83
N CYS A 352 -3.45 7.97 16.57
CA CYS A 352 -4.51 6.96 16.61
C CYS A 352 -5.51 7.34 17.69
N PRO A 353 -6.70 7.93 17.37
CA PRO A 353 -7.66 8.31 18.37
C PRO A 353 -8.22 7.07 19.05
N LEU A 354 -7.95 6.87 20.33
CA LEU A 354 -8.47 5.72 21.09
C LEU A 354 -10.01 5.59 21.03
N GLY A 355 -10.72 6.69 20.72
CA GLY A 355 -12.16 6.65 20.48
C GLY A 355 -12.60 5.74 19.33
N ILE A 356 -11.69 5.35 18.43
CA ILE A 356 -11.99 4.45 17.32
C ILE A 356 -12.29 3.01 17.79
N VAL A 357 -11.89 2.65 19.01
CA VAL A 357 -12.13 1.33 19.62
C VAL A 357 -13.62 0.95 19.65
N ILE A 358 -14.53 1.93 19.70
CA ILE A 358 -15.96 1.68 19.65
C ILE A 358 -16.41 0.97 18.35
N TYR A 359 -15.68 1.15 17.25
CA TYR A 359 -15.97 0.53 15.96
C TYR A 359 -15.30 -0.84 15.79
N LEU A 360 -14.53 -1.31 16.77
CA LEU A 360 -13.79 -2.56 16.70
C LEU A 360 -14.66 -3.79 16.42
N PRO A 361 -15.85 -3.95 17.04
CA PRO A 361 -16.72 -5.09 16.73
C PRO A 361 -17.17 -5.09 15.26
N LEU A 362 -17.46 -3.91 14.70
CA LEU A 362 -17.81 -3.78 13.29
C LEU A 362 -16.62 -4.05 12.37
N TYR A 363 -15.43 -3.59 12.74
CA TYR A 363 -14.17 -3.88 12.04
C TYR A 363 -13.89 -5.39 11.98
N THR A 364 -13.96 -6.09 13.13
CA THR A 364 -13.73 -7.54 13.18
C THR A 364 -14.72 -8.31 12.28
N LEU A 365 -16.00 -7.90 12.24
CA LEU A 365 -16.98 -8.48 11.32
C LEU A 365 -16.66 -8.15 9.86
N LEU A 366 -16.25 -6.91 9.56
CA LEU A 366 -15.85 -6.52 8.22
C LEU A 366 -14.65 -7.34 7.72
N GLN A 367 -13.68 -7.65 8.58
CA GLN A 367 -12.54 -8.51 8.22
C GLN A 367 -12.97 -9.91 7.76
N LEU A 368 -14.05 -10.48 8.33
CA LEU A 368 -14.60 -11.75 7.84
C LEU A 368 -15.16 -11.62 6.42
N VAL A 369 -15.87 -10.51 6.15
CA VAL A 369 -16.38 -10.23 4.79
C VAL A 369 -15.21 -10.08 3.81
N LEU A 370 -14.18 -9.33 4.18
CA LEU A 370 -12.99 -9.14 3.34
C LEU A 370 -12.21 -10.45 3.13
N ARG A 371 -12.21 -11.38 4.10
CA ARG A 371 -11.66 -12.73 3.93
C ARG A 371 -12.39 -13.51 2.84
N ILE A 372 -13.72 -13.41 2.79
CA ILE A 372 -14.53 -14.02 1.71
C ILE A 372 -14.23 -13.35 0.37
N VAL A 373 -14.14 -12.02 0.33
CA VAL A 373 -13.76 -11.26 -0.88
C VAL A 373 -12.42 -11.74 -1.43
N ARG A 374 -11.44 -11.95 -0.55
CA ARG A 374 -10.13 -12.49 -0.91
C ARG A 374 -10.21 -13.90 -1.51
N LEU A 375 -11.00 -14.80 -0.94
CA LEU A 375 -11.23 -16.13 -1.50
C LEU A 375 -11.81 -16.04 -2.92
N ILE A 376 -12.78 -15.15 -3.12
CA ILE A 376 -13.36 -14.89 -4.45
C ILE A 376 -12.28 -14.35 -5.40
N ALA A 377 -11.45 -13.40 -4.97
CA ALA A 377 -10.37 -12.85 -5.79
C ALA A 377 -9.34 -13.92 -6.20
N ILE A 378 -8.93 -14.78 -5.26
CA ILE A 378 -8.02 -15.90 -5.51
C ILE A 378 -8.64 -16.83 -6.56
N PHE A 379 -9.88 -17.26 -6.37
CA PHE A 379 -10.58 -18.12 -7.33
C PHE A 379 -10.69 -17.47 -8.72
N GLN A 380 -11.14 -16.23 -8.78
CA GLN A 380 -11.30 -15.50 -10.04
C GLN A 380 -9.96 -15.34 -10.78
N GLU A 381 -8.88 -15.13 -10.04
CA GLU A 381 -7.57 -14.93 -10.65
C GLU A 381 -6.93 -16.25 -11.11
N LEU A 382 -7.04 -17.31 -10.31
CA LEU A 382 -6.48 -18.61 -10.67
C LEU A 382 -7.23 -19.26 -11.85
N VAL A 383 -8.57 -19.14 -11.88
CA VAL A 383 -9.42 -19.81 -12.91
C VAL A 383 -9.58 -18.93 -14.14
N PHE A 384 -9.88 -17.63 -13.96
CA PHE A 384 -10.31 -16.76 -15.06
C PHE A 384 -9.27 -15.70 -15.43
N ARG A 385 -8.16 -15.56 -14.68
CA ARG A 385 -7.18 -14.48 -14.85
C ARG A 385 -7.86 -13.12 -14.91
N ALA A 386 -8.71 -12.85 -13.92
CA ALA A 386 -9.63 -11.70 -13.92
C ALA A 386 -8.92 -10.34 -13.91
N SER A 387 -7.68 -10.26 -13.40
CA SER A 387 -6.84 -9.05 -13.45
C SER A 387 -6.66 -8.52 -14.87
N TYR A 388 -6.54 -9.40 -15.87
CA TYR A 388 -6.40 -9.00 -17.29
C TYR A 388 -7.71 -8.46 -17.92
N ARG A 389 -8.80 -8.49 -17.19
CA ARG A 389 -10.14 -7.98 -17.61
C ARG A 389 -10.61 -6.85 -16.70
N ASP A 390 -9.76 -6.37 -15.81
CA ASP A 390 -10.11 -5.32 -14.86
C ASP A 390 -10.31 -3.99 -15.62
N PRO A 391 -11.45 -3.28 -15.42
CA PRO A 391 -11.74 -2.03 -16.10
C PRO A 391 -10.85 -0.86 -15.64
N TYR A 392 -10.10 -1.03 -14.56
CA TYR A 392 -9.14 -0.03 -14.07
C TYR A 392 -7.99 0.18 -15.06
N VAL A 393 -7.54 -0.89 -15.73
CA VAL A 393 -6.54 -0.80 -16.80
C VAL A 393 -7.23 -1.04 -18.15
N PRO A 394 -7.05 -0.18 -19.15
CA PRO A 394 -7.72 -0.33 -20.45
C PRO A 394 -7.42 -1.68 -21.10
N ALA A 395 -8.45 -2.36 -21.61
CA ALA A 395 -8.34 -3.70 -22.18
C ALA A 395 -7.30 -3.83 -23.31
N ARG A 396 -7.08 -2.75 -24.09
CA ARG A 396 -6.06 -2.70 -25.15
C ARG A 396 -4.63 -2.80 -24.59
N VAL A 397 -4.40 -2.23 -23.41
CA VAL A 397 -3.11 -2.21 -22.72
C VAL A 397 -2.86 -3.58 -22.09
N MET A 398 -3.86 -4.12 -21.40
CA MET A 398 -3.79 -5.43 -20.77
C MET A 398 -3.63 -6.58 -21.77
N ARG A 399 -4.18 -6.49 -22.98
CA ARG A 399 -3.97 -7.51 -24.04
C ARG A 399 -2.50 -7.60 -24.47
N ARG A 400 -1.71 -6.55 -24.35
CA ARG A 400 -0.27 -6.57 -24.65
C ARG A 400 0.49 -7.19 -23.48
N ALA A 401 0.18 -6.82 -22.24
CA ALA A 401 0.80 -7.39 -21.03
C ALA A 401 0.52 -8.90 -20.86
N ALA A 402 -0.68 -9.38 -21.23
CA ALA A 402 -1.04 -10.80 -21.16
C ALA A 402 -0.30 -11.72 -22.12
N ARG A 403 0.50 -11.17 -23.07
CA ARG A 403 1.30 -11.93 -24.05
C ARG A 403 2.75 -12.14 -23.61
N VAL A 404 3.16 -11.51 -22.53
CA VAL A 404 4.45 -11.65 -21.87
C VAL A 404 4.31 -12.57 -20.66
#